data_1e7cde65837e5a2fe92a3801cc09508a
#
_entry.id   1e7cde65837e5a2fe92a3801cc09508a
#
_cell.length_a   1.000
_cell.length_b   1.000
_cell.length_c   1.000
_cell.angle_alpha   90.00
_cell.angle_beta   90.00
_cell.angle_gamma   90.00
#
_symmetry.space_group_name_H-M   'P 1'
#
loop_
_entity.id
_entity.type
_entity.pdbx_description
1 polymer ?
#
loop_
_entity_poly.entity_id
_entity_poly.type
_entity_poly.pdbx_seq_one_letter_code
_entity_poly.pdbx_strand_id
1 'polypeptide(L)'
;MFLNPKAEEVAKLLRAARTIAIVGLSPDRTRPSHGVAKALQRFGYRIIPVNPFAESILGEPAVPSLDQLPEVLASDERVDVVDVFRRREHIAGIVEACIRLQLPALWLQEGVVDESAAARAVQAGIFTVMDRCLFRERAALRD
;
A
#
# COMPACT_ATOMS: atom_id res chain seq x y z
N MET A 1 5.25 18.39 11.39
CA MET A 1 3.90 18.20 10.83
C MET A 1 3.98 17.46 9.49
N PHE A 2 3.09 16.54 9.25
CA PHE A 2 3.03 15.85 7.97
C PHE A 2 2.07 16.57 7.02
N LEU A 3 2.49 16.71 5.75
CA LEU A 3 1.62 17.21 4.68
C LEU A 3 1.65 16.20 3.53
N ASN A 4 0.48 15.92 2.97
CA ASN A 4 0.40 15.06 1.78
C ASN A 4 1.14 15.71 0.60
N PRO A 5 1.71 14.88 -0.28
CA PRO A 5 2.32 15.37 -1.52
C PRO A 5 1.29 16.09 -2.40
N LYS A 6 1.77 16.87 -3.35
CA LYS A 6 0.91 17.56 -4.31
C LYS A 6 0.20 16.55 -5.23
N ALA A 7 -0.97 16.96 -5.72
CA ALA A 7 -1.80 16.09 -6.56
C ALA A 7 -1.05 15.56 -7.78
N GLU A 8 -0.24 16.39 -8.44
CA GLU A 8 0.52 15.94 -9.61
C GLU A 8 1.61 14.92 -9.27
N GLU A 9 2.18 14.99 -8.08
CA GLU A 9 3.16 14.00 -7.63
C GLU A 9 2.48 12.65 -7.33
N VAL A 10 1.30 12.69 -6.71
CA VAL A 10 0.50 11.50 -6.46
C VAL A 10 0.07 10.85 -7.78
N ALA A 11 -0.41 11.65 -8.72
CA ALA A 11 -0.80 11.16 -10.04
C ALA A 11 0.37 10.48 -10.76
N LYS A 12 1.56 11.07 -10.69
CA LYS A 12 2.76 10.51 -11.30
C LYS A 12 3.08 9.14 -10.71
N LEU A 13 3.02 9.02 -9.38
CA LEU A 13 3.23 7.74 -8.70
C LEU A 13 2.23 6.69 -9.19
N LEU A 14 0.94 7.03 -9.19
CA LEU A 14 -0.11 6.07 -9.52
C LEU A 14 -0.08 5.61 -10.98
N ARG A 15 0.37 6.49 -11.90
CA ARG A 15 0.53 6.11 -13.30
C ARG A 15 1.75 5.24 -13.54
N ALA A 16 2.81 5.45 -12.78
CA ALA A 16 4.07 4.70 -12.92
C ALA A 16 4.05 3.36 -12.19
N ALA A 17 3.29 3.25 -11.10
CA ALA A 17 3.26 2.05 -10.27
C ALA A 17 2.66 0.85 -11.02
N ARG A 18 3.18 -0.33 -10.74
CA ARG A 18 2.70 -1.59 -11.31
C ARG A 18 2.26 -2.58 -10.24
N THR A 19 2.98 -2.62 -9.13
CA THR A 19 2.79 -3.61 -8.07
C THR A 19 2.53 -2.91 -6.74
N ILE A 20 1.42 -3.27 -6.11
CA ILE A 20 0.98 -2.69 -4.84
C ILE A 20 0.83 -3.82 -3.83
N ALA A 21 1.56 -3.72 -2.71
CA ALA A 21 1.37 -4.61 -1.58
C ALA A 21 0.31 -3.99 -0.67
N ILE A 22 -0.73 -4.75 -0.32
CA ILE A 22 -1.80 -4.25 0.52
C ILE A 22 -1.73 -4.95 1.88
N VAL A 23 -1.30 -4.20 2.88
CA VAL A 23 -1.19 -4.69 4.26
C VAL A 23 -2.55 -4.61 4.93
N GLY A 24 -3.04 -5.75 5.41
CA GLY A 24 -4.36 -5.83 6.01
C GLY A 24 -5.47 -6.10 5.01
N LEU A 25 -5.12 -6.53 3.80
CA LEU A 25 -6.12 -6.95 2.82
C LEU A 25 -6.91 -8.14 3.36
N SER A 26 -8.23 -8.01 3.41
CA SER A 26 -9.11 -9.03 3.94
C SER A 26 -9.67 -9.94 2.84
N PRO A 27 -9.79 -11.25 3.09
CA PRO A 27 -10.51 -12.13 2.17
C PRO A 27 -12.03 -11.92 2.19
N ASP A 28 -12.53 -11.19 3.17
CA ASP A 28 -13.95 -10.91 3.32
C ASP A 28 -14.39 -9.83 2.32
N ARG A 29 -15.28 -10.20 1.39
CA ARG A 29 -15.76 -9.32 0.33
C ARG A 29 -16.47 -8.06 0.84
N THR A 30 -16.95 -8.08 2.08
CA THR A 30 -17.66 -6.94 2.66
C THR A 30 -16.73 -5.89 3.25
N ARG A 31 -15.45 -6.22 3.39
CA ARG A 31 -14.46 -5.29 3.94
C ARG A 31 -13.97 -4.29 2.89
N PRO A 32 -13.75 -3.02 3.27
CA PRO A 32 -13.27 -2.00 2.33
C PRO A 32 -11.99 -2.38 1.61
N SER A 33 -11.05 -3.02 2.30
CA SER A 33 -9.77 -3.41 1.67
C SER A 33 -9.97 -4.37 0.51
N HIS A 34 -10.94 -5.27 0.59
CA HIS A 34 -11.22 -6.22 -0.47
C HIS A 34 -11.74 -5.51 -1.73
N GLY A 35 -12.71 -4.59 -1.55
CA GLY A 35 -13.26 -3.83 -2.66
C GLY A 35 -12.23 -2.95 -3.34
N VAL A 36 -11.39 -2.27 -2.56
CA VAL A 36 -10.31 -1.44 -3.09
C VAL A 36 -9.32 -2.29 -3.88
N ALA A 37 -8.87 -3.41 -3.32
CA ALA A 37 -7.93 -4.30 -4.02
C ALA A 37 -8.49 -4.82 -5.34
N LYS A 38 -9.74 -5.24 -5.35
CA LYS A 38 -10.40 -5.73 -6.55
C LYS A 38 -10.47 -4.64 -7.63
N ALA A 39 -10.81 -3.42 -7.23
CA ALA A 39 -10.88 -2.29 -8.14
C ALA A 39 -9.49 -1.95 -8.70
N LEU A 40 -8.44 -2.01 -7.88
CA LEU A 40 -7.07 -1.77 -8.33
C LEU A 40 -6.61 -2.84 -9.33
N GLN A 41 -7.00 -4.09 -9.14
CA GLN A 41 -6.72 -5.14 -10.12
C GLN A 41 -7.35 -4.80 -11.48
N ARG A 42 -8.54 -4.24 -11.48
CA ARG A 42 -9.23 -3.84 -12.72
C ARG A 42 -8.50 -2.71 -13.44
N PHE A 43 -7.77 -1.86 -12.72
CA PHE A 43 -6.92 -0.85 -13.32
C PHE A 43 -5.60 -1.43 -13.86
N GLY A 44 -5.33 -2.70 -13.61
CA GLY A 44 -4.14 -3.38 -14.13
C GLY A 44 -2.99 -3.50 -13.15
N TYR A 45 -3.18 -3.08 -11.89
CA TYR A 45 -2.14 -3.27 -10.86
C TYR A 45 -2.04 -4.73 -10.45
N ARG A 46 -0.82 -5.17 -10.24
CA ARG A 46 -0.60 -6.42 -9.53
C ARG A 46 -0.75 -6.16 -8.04
N ILE A 47 -1.60 -6.94 -7.38
CA ILE A 47 -1.84 -6.82 -5.94
C ILE A 47 -1.15 -7.96 -5.23
N ILE A 48 -0.39 -7.64 -4.18
CA ILE A 48 0.20 -8.64 -3.28
C ILE A 48 -0.49 -8.50 -1.93
N PRO A 49 -1.33 -9.48 -1.56
CA PRO A 49 -1.96 -9.45 -0.24
C PRO A 49 -0.94 -9.70 0.87
N VAL A 50 -0.95 -8.85 1.90
CA VAL A 50 -0.14 -9.07 3.10
C VAL A 50 -1.11 -9.33 4.24
N ASN A 51 -1.25 -10.60 4.63
CA ASN A 51 -2.21 -11.05 5.63
C ASN A 51 -1.68 -12.33 6.26
N PRO A 52 -1.48 -12.38 7.60
CA PRO A 52 -0.89 -13.55 8.25
C PRO A 52 -1.83 -14.76 8.32
N PHE A 53 -3.10 -14.60 7.99
CA PHE A 53 -4.12 -15.65 8.16
C PHE A 53 -4.68 -16.22 6.87
N ALA A 54 -4.30 -15.68 5.71
CA ALA A 54 -4.81 -16.14 4.42
C ALA A 54 -3.69 -16.66 3.54
N GLU A 55 -3.98 -17.72 2.78
CA GLU A 55 -3.01 -18.27 1.81
C GLU A 55 -3.11 -17.52 0.47
N SER A 56 -4.30 -17.11 0.09
CA SER A 56 -4.52 -16.34 -1.14
C SER A 56 -5.74 -15.45 -1.00
N ILE A 57 -5.75 -14.33 -1.69
CA ILE A 57 -6.88 -13.40 -1.74
C ILE A 57 -6.95 -12.87 -3.18
N LEU A 58 -8.15 -12.86 -3.74
CA LEU A 58 -8.40 -12.36 -5.11
C LEU A 58 -7.50 -13.04 -6.16
N GLY A 59 -7.25 -14.33 -5.95
CA GLY A 59 -6.46 -15.11 -6.89
C GLY A 59 -4.94 -14.91 -6.77
N GLU A 60 -4.48 -14.13 -5.78
CA GLU A 60 -3.07 -13.85 -5.57
C GLU A 60 -2.56 -14.52 -4.31
N PRO A 61 -1.36 -15.13 -4.33
CA PRO A 61 -0.78 -15.68 -3.11
C PRO A 61 -0.49 -14.58 -2.11
N ALA A 62 -0.85 -14.81 -0.85
CA ALA A 62 -0.62 -13.87 0.22
C ALA A 62 0.68 -14.19 0.95
N VAL A 63 1.27 -13.17 1.56
CA VAL A 63 2.41 -13.34 2.46
C VAL A 63 2.04 -12.82 3.85
N PRO A 64 2.61 -13.42 4.92
CA PRO A 64 2.22 -13.03 6.27
C PRO A 64 2.68 -11.64 6.69
N SER A 65 3.80 -11.15 6.14
CA SER A 65 4.31 -9.82 6.44
C SER A 65 5.11 -9.29 5.26
N LEU A 66 5.49 -8.01 5.33
CA LEU A 66 6.30 -7.39 4.28
C LEU A 66 7.66 -8.07 4.11
N ASP A 67 8.20 -8.67 5.15
CA ASP A 67 9.49 -9.36 5.08
C ASP A 67 9.48 -10.56 4.14
N GLN A 68 8.31 -11.16 3.89
CA GLN A 68 8.17 -12.30 2.99
C GLN A 68 7.83 -11.90 1.55
N LEU A 69 7.82 -10.62 1.21
CA LEU A 69 7.57 -10.19 -0.17
C LEU A 69 8.44 -10.92 -1.20
N PRO A 70 9.74 -11.18 -0.95
CA PRO A 70 10.56 -11.91 -1.93
C PRO A 70 10.03 -13.27 -2.31
N GLU A 71 9.21 -13.90 -1.48
CA GLU A 71 8.65 -15.24 -1.76
C GLU A 71 7.66 -15.23 -2.92
N VAL A 72 7.07 -14.08 -3.23
CA VAL A 72 6.05 -13.95 -4.29
C VAL A 72 6.45 -13.00 -5.41
N LEU A 73 7.54 -12.26 -5.26
CA LEU A 73 8.04 -11.36 -6.29
C LEU A 73 8.92 -12.11 -7.28
N ALA A 74 8.76 -11.81 -8.57
CA ALA A 74 9.70 -12.25 -9.59
C ALA A 74 11.05 -11.54 -9.39
N SER A 75 12.12 -12.08 -9.96
CA SER A 75 13.49 -11.57 -9.73
C SER A 75 13.69 -10.13 -10.16
N ASP A 76 12.93 -9.67 -11.17
CA ASP A 76 12.98 -8.29 -11.70
C ASP A 76 11.82 -7.42 -11.19
N GLU A 77 10.99 -7.97 -10.34
CA GLU A 77 9.79 -7.29 -9.84
C GLU A 77 10.06 -6.65 -8.48
N ARG A 78 9.47 -5.48 -8.25
CA ARG A 78 9.54 -4.79 -6.97
C ARG A 78 8.16 -4.25 -6.61
N VAL A 79 7.95 -3.98 -5.33
CA VAL A 79 6.75 -3.31 -4.85
C VAL A 79 6.93 -1.81 -5.03
N ASP A 80 5.97 -1.17 -5.70
CA ASP A 80 6.01 0.27 -5.96
C ASP A 80 5.31 1.07 -4.87
N VAL A 81 4.27 0.50 -4.26
CA VAL A 81 3.50 1.17 -3.20
C VAL A 81 3.06 0.13 -2.18
N VAL A 82 3.15 0.50 -0.91
CA VAL A 82 2.56 -0.27 0.20
C VAL A 82 1.32 0.48 0.65
N ASP A 83 0.15 -0.12 0.43
CA ASP A 83 -1.15 0.43 0.82
C ASP A 83 -1.60 -0.23 2.12
N VAL A 84 -1.96 0.56 3.13
CA VAL A 84 -2.15 0.06 4.50
C VAL A 84 -3.58 0.22 4.96
N PHE A 85 -4.21 -0.92 5.31
CA PHE A 85 -5.52 -1.03 5.94
C PHE A 85 -5.35 -1.64 7.33
N ARG A 86 -4.62 -0.97 8.21
CA ARG A 86 -4.40 -1.44 9.57
C ARG A 86 -4.71 -0.33 10.57
N ARG A 87 -4.98 -0.71 11.81
CA ARG A 87 -5.22 0.23 12.88
C ARG A 87 -3.96 1.02 13.19
N ARG A 88 -4.14 2.22 13.75
CA ARG A 88 -3.06 3.14 14.06
C ARG A 88 -1.92 2.49 14.84
N GLU A 89 -2.22 1.62 15.80
CA GLU A 89 -1.20 0.97 16.63
C GLU A 89 -0.21 0.10 15.84
N HIS A 90 -0.54 -0.28 14.61
CA HIS A 90 0.33 -1.08 13.76
C HIS A 90 1.20 -0.24 12.81
N ILE A 91 0.91 1.05 12.68
CA ILE A 91 1.51 1.85 11.60
C ILE A 91 3.00 2.08 11.83
N ALA A 92 3.42 2.39 13.07
CA ALA A 92 4.84 2.61 13.36
C ALA A 92 5.70 1.39 12.96
N GLY A 93 5.23 0.18 13.27
CA GLY A 93 5.94 -1.05 12.91
C GLY A 93 6.00 -1.26 11.39
N ILE A 94 4.92 -0.92 10.69
CA ILE A 94 4.88 -1.03 9.23
C ILE A 94 5.86 -0.03 8.60
N VAL A 95 5.94 1.19 9.13
CA VAL A 95 6.89 2.20 8.66
C VAL A 95 8.32 1.70 8.83
N GLU A 96 8.66 1.13 9.99
CA GLU A 96 10.01 0.61 10.22
C GLU A 96 10.35 -0.53 9.25
N ALA A 97 9.38 -1.39 8.94
CA ALA A 97 9.57 -2.44 7.94
C ALA A 97 9.81 -1.85 6.56
N CYS A 98 9.05 -0.85 6.16
CA CYS A 98 9.23 -0.18 4.86
C CYS A 98 10.62 0.47 4.76
N ILE A 99 11.10 1.08 5.85
CA ILE A 99 12.43 1.68 5.89
C ILE A 99 13.50 0.60 5.73
N ARG A 100 13.41 -0.46 6.52
CA ARG A 100 14.38 -1.56 6.50
C ARG A 100 14.44 -2.24 5.14
N LEU A 101 13.29 -2.42 4.51
CA LEU A 101 13.17 -3.08 3.21
C LEU A 101 13.36 -2.13 2.02
N GLN A 102 13.59 -0.85 2.29
CA GLN A 102 13.81 0.20 1.28
C GLN A 102 12.66 0.28 0.27
N LEU A 103 11.43 0.21 0.77
CA LEU A 103 10.24 0.33 -0.08
C LEU A 103 10.01 1.80 -0.44
N PRO A 104 9.67 2.12 -1.70
CA PRO A 104 9.73 3.51 -2.18
C PRO A 104 8.55 4.38 -1.78
N ALA A 105 7.38 3.80 -1.55
CA ALA A 105 6.18 4.58 -1.26
C ALA A 105 5.27 3.87 -0.26
N LEU A 106 4.67 4.66 0.62
CA LEU A 106 3.75 4.20 1.66
C LEU A 106 2.45 4.98 1.53
N TRP A 107 1.34 4.26 1.54
CA TRP A 107 0.01 4.85 1.44
C TRP A 107 -0.84 4.42 2.63
N LEU A 108 -1.17 5.38 3.49
CA LEU A 108 -2.07 5.13 4.61
C LEU A 108 -3.49 5.46 4.15
N GLN A 109 -4.31 4.44 4.14
CA GLN A 109 -5.65 4.48 3.58
C GLN A 109 -6.55 5.47 4.34
N GLU A 110 -7.67 5.86 3.74
CA GLU A 110 -8.65 6.76 4.34
C GLU A 110 -9.02 6.28 5.75
N GLY A 111 -8.95 7.18 6.72
CA GLY A 111 -9.21 6.86 8.12
C GLY A 111 -8.00 6.35 8.90
N VAL A 112 -6.88 6.08 8.20
CA VAL A 112 -5.66 5.63 8.85
C VAL A 112 -4.75 6.85 9.04
N VAL A 113 -4.65 7.34 10.28
CA VAL A 113 -3.94 8.57 10.58
C VAL A 113 -2.92 8.34 11.71
N ASP A 114 -1.66 8.59 11.40
CA ASP A 114 -0.57 8.62 12.38
C ASP A 114 0.49 9.59 11.85
N GLU A 115 0.38 10.84 12.25
CA GLU A 115 1.26 11.89 11.74
C GLU A 115 2.73 11.65 12.09
N SER A 116 2.99 11.14 13.28
CA SER A 116 4.35 10.86 13.72
C SER A 116 4.99 9.77 12.86
N ALA A 117 4.27 8.69 12.60
CA ALA A 117 4.75 7.61 11.75
C ALA A 117 4.93 8.06 10.30
N ALA A 118 3.99 8.85 9.79
CA ALA A 118 4.09 9.39 8.42
C ALA A 118 5.30 10.31 8.28
N ALA A 119 5.55 11.18 9.26
CA ALA A 119 6.72 12.05 9.26
C ALA A 119 8.02 11.23 9.31
N ARG A 120 8.04 10.16 10.07
CA ARG A 120 9.19 9.24 10.14
C ARG A 120 9.48 8.63 8.77
N ALA A 121 8.43 8.20 8.06
CA ALA A 121 8.57 7.63 6.71
C ALA A 121 9.16 8.66 5.74
N VAL A 122 8.65 9.89 5.78
CA VAL A 122 9.14 10.98 4.93
C VAL A 122 10.62 11.27 5.22
N GLN A 123 11.01 11.33 6.49
CA GLN A 123 12.40 11.56 6.88
C GLN A 123 13.33 10.48 6.36
N ALA A 124 12.81 9.26 6.21
CA ALA A 124 13.58 8.14 5.68
C ALA A 124 13.60 8.08 4.14
N GLY A 125 12.99 9.06 3.48
CA GLY A 125 12.99 9.15 2.02
C GLY A 125 11.84 8.40 1.34
N ILE A 126 10.83 7.99 2.09
CA ILE A 126 9.68 7.26 1.54
C ILE A 126 8.60 8.27 1.12
N PHE A 127 8.14 8.14 -0.14
CA PHE A 127 7.00 8.92 -0.62
C PHE A 127 5.77 8.48 0.16
N THR A 128 5.13 9.38 0.90
CA THR A 128 4.10 9.02 1.86
C THR A 128 2.81 9.79 1.62
N VAL A 129 1.70 9.07 1.52
CA VAL A 129 0.34 9.63 1.45
C VAL A 129 -0.43 9.11 2.66
N MET A 130 -1.26 9.95 3.28
CA MET A 130 -2.00 9.60 4.47
C MET A 130 -3.45 10.06 4.38
N ASP A 131 -4.35 9.20 4.88
CA ASP A 131 -5.78 9.51 5.00
C ASP A 131 -6.42 9.80 3.64
N ARG A 132 -6.09 8.97 2.66
CA ARG A 132 -6.66 9.03 1.31
C ARG A 132 -7.00 7.61 0.84
N CYS A 133 -8.01 7.48 0.01
CA CYS A 133 -8.32 6.20 -0.63
C CYS A 133 -7.55 6.08 -1.94
N LEU A 134 -6.64 5.11 -2.03
CA LEU A 134 -5.80 4.91 -3.20
C LEU A 134 -6.65 4.65 -4.45
N PHE A 135 -7.71 3.86 -4.34
CA PHE A 135 -8.62 3.60 -5.45
C PHE A 135 -9.26 4.89 -5.95
N ARG A 136 -9.78 5.73 -5.04
CA ARG A 136 -10.43 6.98 -5.44
C ARG A 136 -9.46 7.93 -6.12
N GLU A 137 -8.23 8.01 -5.61
CA GLU A 137 -7.20 8.86 -6.23
C GLU A 137 -6.86 8.35 -7.64
N ARG A 138 -6.74 7.03 -7.80
CA ARG A 138 -6.49 6.45 -9.13
C ARG A 138 -7.67 6.65 -10.07
N ALA A 139 -8.89 6.45 -9.58
CA ALA A 139 -10.10 6.58 -10.39
C ALA A 139 -10.32 8.02 -10.87
N ALA A 140 -9.83 9.00 -10.13
CA ALA A 140 -9.96 10.40 -10.48
C ALA A 140 -8.97 10.85 -11.57
N LEU A 141 -7.97 10.03 -11.88
CA LEU A 141 -7.00 10.37 -12.93
C LEU A 141 -7.59 10.17 -14.31
N ARG A 142 -7.26 11.08 -15.21
CA ARG A 142 -7.61 10.94 -16.62
C ARG A 142 -6.45 10.33 -17.36
N ASP A 143 -6.76 9.38 -18.19
CA ASP A 143 -5.78 8.70 -19.02
C ASP A 143 -5.70 9.33 -20.41
#